data_307f15066cd309f22ab7fc784d17e8de
#
_entry.id   307f15066cd309f22ab7fc784d17e8de
#
_cell.length_a   1.000
_cell.length_b   1.000
_cell.length_c   1.000
_cell.angle_alpha   90.00
_cell.angle_beta   90.00
_cell.angle_gamma   90.00
#
_symmetry.space_group_name_H-M   'P 1'
#
loop_
_entity.id
_entity.type
_entity.pdbx_description
1 polymer ?
#
loop_
_entity_poly.entity_id
_entity_poly.type
_entity_poly.pdbx_seq_one_letter_code
_entity_poly.pdbx_strand_id
1 'polypeptide(L)'
;TFSDNIANSLVEKGSAYTVTVEPFMINSVGTIANGVFAELITQVVQRVFAKKRRRNIIIEALNMHMMGAAALDNVLEIYPKEIGDTRIGAMVDCEIYHVNNIVAKVLVNVQLT
;
A
#
# COMPACT_ATOMS: atom_id res chain seq x y z
N THR A 1 4.57 -3.48 -17.36
CA THR A 1 5.57 -2.97 -16.43
C THR A 1 5.31 -3.49 -15.02
N PHE A 2 6.28 -3.30 -14.14
CA PHE A 2 6.14 -3.66 -12.74
C PHE A 2 4.93 -2.94 -12.10
N SER A 3 4.82 -1.64 -12.32
CA SER A 3 3.67 -0.87 -11.80
C SER A 3 2.34 -1.40 -12.33
N ASP A 4 2.27 -1.76 -13.60
CA ASP A 4 1.05 -2.31 -14.17
C ASP A 4 0.72 -3.66 -13.54
N ASN A 5 1.72 -4.50 -13.31
CA ASN A 5 1.51 -5.80 -12.68
C ASN A 5 0.99 -5.63 -11.24
N ILE A 6 1.51 -4.67 -10.51
CA ILE A 6 1.01 -4.35 -9.17
C ILE A 6 -0.43 -3.85 -9.25
N ALA A 7 -0.71 -2.93 -10.18
CA ALA A 7 -2.07 -2.39 -10.36
C ALA A 7 -3.08 -3.50 -10.64
N ASN A 8 -2.71 -4.46 -11.48
CA ASN A 8 -3.58 -5.58 -11.84
C ASN A 8 -3.80 -6.54 -10.69
N SER A 9 -2.88 -6.61 -9.74
CA SER A 9 -2.98 -7.51 -8.59
C SER A 9 -3.82 -6.94 -7.45
N LEU A 10 -4.01 -5.62 -7.40
CA LEU A 10 -4.77 -4.97 -6.33
C LEU A 10 -6.26 -5.06 -6.62
N VAL A 11 -7.01 -5.53 -5.61
CA VAL A 11 -8.46 -5.61 -5.66
C VAL A 11 -9.05 -4.75 -4.55
N GLU A 12 -9.93 -3.84 -4.91
CA GLU A 12 -10.62 -3.02 -3.93
C GLU A 12 -11.75 -3.82 -3.29
N LYS A 13 -11.85 -3.72 -1.96
CA LYS A 13 -12.86 -4.43 -1.21
C LYS A 13 -13.38 -3.54 -0.09
N GLY A 14 -14.46 -2.82 -0.36
CA GLY A 14 -14.96 -1.81 0.56
C GLY A 14 -13.95 -0.68 0.72
N SER A 15 -13.58 -0.38 1.95
CA SER A 15 -12.55 0.62 2.25
C SER A 15 -11.14 0.04 2.30
N ALA A 16 -11.01 -1.26 2.09
CA ALA A 16 -9.74 -1.98 2.11
C ALA A 16 -9.34 -2.40 0.70
N TYR A 17 -8.09 -2.84 0.57
CA TYR A 17 -7.56 -3.39 -0.67
C TYR A 17 -6.96 -4.74 -0.36
N THR A 18 -7.10 -5.68 -1.28
CA THR A 18 -6.48 -7.00 -1.15
C THR A 18 -5.50 -7.24 -2.29
N VAL A 19 -4.50 -8.04 -2.01
CA VAL A 19 -3.53 -8.47 -3.00
C VAL A 19 -3.06 -9.87 -2.65
N THR A 20 -2.99 -10.73 -3.66
CA THR A 20 -2.37 -12.05 -3.49
C THR A 20 -0.91 -11.95 -3.88
N VAL A 21 -0.03 -12.46 -3.04
CA VAL A 21 1.40 -12.42 -3.32
C VAL A 21 1.73 -13.35 -4.49
N GLU A 22 2.25 -12.77 -5.57
CA GLU A 22 2.57 -13.48 -6.81
C GLU A 22 4.08 -13.66 -6.97
N PRO A 23 4.53 -14.57 -7.84
CA PRO A 23 5.96 -14.87 -7.98
C PRO A 23 6.84 -13.65 -8.25
N PHE A 24 6.36 -12.67 -9.04
CA PHE A 24 7.17 -11.49 -9.35
C PHE A 24 7.42 -10.59 -8.15
N MET A 25 6.70 -10.80 -7.07
CA MET A 25 6.82 -10.00 -5.83
C MET A 25 7.84 -10.56 -4.85
N ILE A 26 8.31 -11.78 -5.10
CA ILE A 26 9.14 -12.54 -4.14
C ILE A 26 10.62 -12.25 -4.36
N ASN A 27 11.35 -12.07 -3.26
CA ASN A 27 12.80 -11.94 -3.29
C ASN A 27 13.47 -13.34 -3.21
N SER A 28 14.80 -13.36 -3.16
CA SER A 28 15.57 -14.62 -3.18
C SER A 28 15.38 -15.49 -1.96
N VAL A 29 14.87 -14.97 -0.85
CA VAL A 29 14.62 -15.75 0.36
C VAL A 29 13.14 -16.18 0.50
N GLY A 30 12.33 -15.94 -0.53
CA GLY A 30 10.96 -16.43 -0.57
C GLY A 30 9.94 -15.55 0.14
N THR A 31 10.29 -14.31 0.47
CA THR A 31 9.36 -13.34 1.06
C THR A 31 9.19 -12.15 0.14
N ILE A 32 8.14 -11.38 0.38
CA ILE A 32 7.84 -10.22 -0.45
C ILE A 32 8.94 -9.14 -0.28
N ALA A 33 9.35 -8.54 -1.39
CA ALA A 33 10.40 -7.53 -1.39
C ALA A 33 9.86 -6.18 -0.90
N ASN A 34 10.72 -5.41 -0.21
CA ASN A 34 10.33 -4.10 0.31
C ASN A 34 9.87 -3.13 -0.77
N GLY A 35 10.49 -3.18 -1.96
CA GLY A 35 10.07 -2.35 -3.08
C GLY A 35 8.67 -2.64 -3.57
N VAL A 36 8.22 -3.88 -3.43
CA VAL A 36 6.85 -4.27 -3.75
C VAL A 36 5.88 -3.61 -2.77
N PHE A 37 6.18 -3.63 -1.47
CA PHE A 37 5.35 -2.94 -0.49
C PHE A 37 5.26 -1.45 -0.78
N ALA A 38 6.37 -0.82 -1.12
CA ALA A 38 6.38 0.61 -1.45
C ALA A 38 5.46 0.91 -2.63
N GLU A 39 5.51 0.10 -3.69
CA GLU A 39 4.65 0.30 -4.86
C GLU A 39 3.18 0.02 -4.55
N LEU A 40 2.89 -1.04 -3.80
CA LEU A 40 1.53 -1.36 -3.37
C LEU A 40 0.91 -0.19 -2.60
N ILE A 41 1.63 0.34 -1.62
CA ILE A 41 1.13 1.44 -0.80
C ILE A 41 0.98 2.72 -1.61
N THR A 42 1.93 3.01 -2.49
CA THR A 42 1.84 4.16 -3.39
C THR A 42 0.56 4.10 -4.21
N GLN A 43 0.24 2.96 -4.80
CA GLN A 43 -0.96 2.81 -5.62
C GLN A 43 -2.24 2.87 -4.79
N VAL A 44 -2.23 2.28 -3.60
CA VAL A 44 -3.39 2.36 -2.70
C VAL A 44 -3.68 3.80 -2.32
N VAL A 45 -2.66 4.56 -1.93
CA VAL A 45 -2.82 5.96 -1.54
C VAL A 45 -3.32 6.80 -2.72
N GLN A 46 -2.77 6.59 -3.91
CA GLN A 46 -3.23 7.27 -5.12
C GLN A 46 -4.71 7.00 -5.39
N ARG A 47 -5.16 5.76 -5.22
CA ARG A 47 -6.57 5.39 -5.41
C ARG A 47 -7.47 6.03 -4.38
N VAL A 48 -7.03 6.11 -3.12
CA VAL A 48 -7.79 6.76 -2.06
C VAL A 48 -8.07 8.21 -2.40
N PHE A 49 -7.05 8.95 -2.83
CA PHE A 49 -7.22 10.36 -3.14
C PHE A 49 -7.97 10.59 -4.46
N ALA A 50 -7.77 9.72 -5.44
CA ALA A 50 -8.52 9.80 -6.70
C ALA A 50 -10.03 9.68 -6.47
N LYS A 51 -10.45 8.84 -5.55
CA LYS A 51 -11.86 8.69 -5.21
C LYS A 51 -12.45 9.89 -4.51
N LYS A 52 -11.68 10.53 -3.64
CA LYS A 52 -12.21 11.60 -2.80
C LYS A 52 -12.45 12.88 -3.57
N ARG A 53 -11.42 13.40 -4.22
CA ARG A 53 -11.47 14.74 -4.81
C ARG A 53 -10.81 14.83 -6.16
N ARG A 54 -10.34 13.70 -6.68
CA ARG A 54 -9.58 13.67 -7.93
C ARG A 54 -8.42 14.66 -7.90
N ARG A 55 -7.80 14.80 -6.74
CA ARG A 55 -6.64 15.66 -6.57
C ARG A 55 -5.39 14.93 -7.02
N ASN A 56 -4.52 15.67 -7.66
CA ASN A 56 -3.18 15.16 -7.91
C ASN A 56 -2.41 15.18 -6.60
N ILE A 57 -1.65 14.13 -6.36
CA ILE A 57 -0.86 14.01 -5.15
C ILE A 57 0.58 13.73 -5.49
N ILE A 58 1.46 14.15 -4.60
CA ILE A 58 2.87 13.79 -4.61
C ILE A 58 3.16 13.12 -3.28
N ILE A 59 3.67 11.89 -3.33
CA ILE A 59 4.08 11.20 -2.12
C ILE A 59 5.46 11.71 -1.74
N GLU A 60 5.55 12.37 -0.59
CA GLU A 60 6.79 12.98 -0.13
C GLU A 60 7.64 12.03 0.68
N ALA A 61 7.02 11.15 1.45
CA ALA A 61 7.74 10.23 2.31
C ALA A 61 6.92 8.98 2.58
N LEU A 62 7.61 7.86 2.66
CA LEU A 62 7.08 6.56 3.02
C LEU A 62 7.93 6.01 4.15
N ASN A 63 7.32 5.83 5.31
CA ASN A 63 7.99 5.23 6.46
C ASN A 63 7.39 3.86 6.72
N MET A 64 8.15 2.81 6.43
CA MET A 64 7.70 1.43 6.57
C MET A 64 8.29 0.76 7.79
N HIS A 65 7.43 0.12 8.56
CA HIS A 65 7.82 -0.74 9.67
C HIS A 65 7.38 -2.15 9.34
N MET A 66 8.35 -3.01 9.08
CA MET A 66 8.09 -4.42 8.78
C MET A 66 7.97 -5.18 10.10
N MET A 67 6.84 -5.87 10.29
CA MET A 67 6.56 -6.59 11.52
C MET A 67 6.40 -8.09 11.32
N GLY A 68 6.28 -8.52 10.08
CA GLY A 68 6.15 -9.92 9.72
C GLY A 68 6.61 -10.16 8.32
N ALA A 69 6.54 -11.40 7.89
CA ALA A 69 6.88 -11.80 6.52
C ALA A 69 5.63 -12.23 5.79
N ALA A 70 5.62 -12.00 4.48
CA ALA A 70 4.57 -12.49 3.61
C ALA A 70 5.21 -13.34 2.53
N ALA A 71 4.60 -14.46 2.23
CA ALA A 71 5.13 -15.46 1.31
C ALA A 71 4.18 -15.62 0.12
N LEU A 72 4.66 -16.36 -0.88
CA LEU A 72 3.88 -16.69 -2.07
C LEU A 72 2.48 -17.20 -1.69
N ASP A 73 1.49 -16.76 -2.45
CA ASP A 73 0.07 -17.11 -2.30
C ASP A 73 -0.62 -16.59 -1.06
N ASN A 74 0.07 -15.89 -0.17
CA ASN A 74 -0.62 -15.21 0.93
C ASN A 74 -1.50 -14.11 0.37
N VAL A 75 -2.69 -13.96 0.95
CA VAL A 75 -3.59 -12.84 0.64
C VAL A 75 -3.37 -11.78 1.69
N LEU A 76 -2.95 -10.59 1.22
CA LEU A 76 -2.72 -9.46 2.11
C LEU A 76 -3.90 -8.51 2.06
N GLU A 77 -4.23 -7.94 3.20
CA GLU A 77 -5.26 -6.91 3.31
C GLU A 77 -4.61 -5.60 3.71
N ILE A 78 -4.89 -4.55 2.96
CA ILE A 78 -4.33 -3.23 3.16
C ILE A 78 -5.43 -2.28 3.59
N TYR A 79 -5.27 -1.67 4.76
CA TYR A 79 -6.24 -0.75 5.35
C TYR A 79 -5.64 0.66 5.41
N PRO A 80 -5.94 1.53 4.43
CA PRO A 80 -5.50 2.92 4.49
C PRO A 80 -6.41 3.72 5.39
N LYS A 81 -5.83 4.60 6.21
CA LYS A 81 -6.57 5.49 7.08
C LYS A 81 -5.95 6.88 7.02
N GLU A 82 -6.73 7.86 6.62
CA GLU A 82 -6.26 9.24 6.67
C GLU A 82 -6.24 9.70 8.11
N ILE A 83 -5.09 10.23 8.55
CA ILE A 83 -4.92 10.74 9.92
C ILE A 83 -4.69 12.24 9.95
N GLY A 84 -4.69 12.87 8.80
CA GLY A 84 -4.62 14.31 8.67
C GLY A 84 -4.86 14.69 7.24
N ASP A 85 -5.68 15.71 7.01
CA ASP A 85 -5.98 16.19 5.66
C ASP A 85 -6.20 17.70 5.76
N THR A 86 -5.22 18.44 5.25
CA THR A 86 -5.29 19.89 5.17
C THR A 86 -5.34 20.28 3.69
N ARG A 87 -5.38 21.59 3.45
CA ARG A 87 -5.42 22.09 2.08
C ARG A 87 -4.15 21.79 1.29
N ILE A 88 -3.02 21.62 1.96
CA ILE A 88 -1.72 21.47 1.32
C ILE A 88 -1.08 20.10 1.50
N GLY A 89 -1.54 19.31 2.45
CA GLY A 89 -0.94 18.01 2.72
C GLY A 89 -1.85 17.09 3.50
N ALA A 90 -1.49 15.83 3.50
CA ALA A 90 -2.23 14.79 4.19
C ALA A 90 -1.26 13.72 4.68
N MET A 91 -1.70 12.95 5.67
CA MET A 91 -1.00 11.76 6.13
C MET A 91 -1.94 10.58 6.04
N VAL A 92 -1.42 9.45 5.59
CA VAL A 92 -2.18 8.20 5.51
C VAL A 92 -1.42 7.13 6.27
N ASP A 93 -2.11 6.49 7.20
CA ASP A 93 -1.59 5.36 7.96
C ASP A 93 -2.14 4.08 7.31
N CYS A 94 -1.26 3.29 6.71
CA CYS A 94 -1.63 2.05 6.06
C CYS A 94 -1.16 0.87 6.90
N GLU A 95 -2.08 -0.04 7.19
CA GLU A 95 -1.75 -1.29 7.86
C GLU A 95 -1.96 -2.44 6.89
N ILE A 96 -0.99 -3.35 6.85
CA ILE A 96 -1.02 -4.53 5.97
C ILE A 96 -1.09 -5.77 6.85
N TYR A 97 -2.11 -6.59 6.60
CA TYR A 97 -2.37 -7.81 7.37
C TYR A 97 -2.33 -9.04 6.48
N HIS A 98 -1.87 -10.13 7.07
CA HIS A 98 -2.09 -11.48 6.55
C HIS A 98 -2.92 -12.23 7.59
N VAL A 99 -4.14 -12.56 7.23
CA VAL A 99 -5.15 -13.10 8.15
C VAL A 99 -5.36 -12.10 9.29
N ASN A 100 -4.97 -12.42 10.52
CA ASN A 100 -5.12 -11.51 11.66
C ASN A 100 -3.78 -10.97 12.15
N ASN A 101 -2.70 -11.22 11.40
CA ASN A 101 -1.35 -10.81 11.79
C ASN A 101 -0.92 -9.59 11.00
N ILE A 102 -0.46 -8.57 11.69
CA ILE A 102 0.08 -7.39 11.00
C ILE A 102 1.44 -7.73 10.39
N VAL A 103 1.58 -7.43 9.11
CA VAL A 103 2.80 -7.67 8.34
C VAL A 103 3.64 -6.42 8.28
N ALA A 104 2.99 -5.28 8.09
CA ALA A 104 3.69 -4.01 7.97
C ALA A 104 2.78 -2.86 8.35
N LYS A 105 3.39 -1.79 8.79
CA LYS A 105 2.73 -0.51 9.00
C LYS A 105 3.48 0.54 8.21
N VAL A 106 2.76 1.33 7.42
CA VAL A 106 3.36 2.33 6.53
C VAL A 106 2.70 3.68 6.77
N LEU A 107 3.50 4.65 7.15
CA LEU A 107 3.04 6.03 7.29
C LEU A 107 3.45 6.81 6.05
N VAL A 108 2.48 7.42 5.38
CA VAL A 108 2.68 8.10 4.10
C VAL A 108 2.38 9.58 4.25
N ASN A 109 3.36 10.42 3.90
CA ASN A 109 3.17 11.86 3.82
C ASN A 109 2.90 12.25 2.38
N VAL A 110 1.82 13.00 2.16
CA VAL A 110 1.32 13.33 0.84
C VAL A 110 1.21 14.85 0.71
N GLN A 111 1.73 15.39 -0.39
CA GLN A 111 1.49 16.78 -0.76
C GLN A 111 0.34 16.82 -1.75
N LEU A 112 -0.60 17.71 -1.52
CA LEU A 112 -1.74 17.91 -2.42
C LEU A 112 -1.44 19.06 -3.38
N THR A 113 -1.71 18.82 -4.66
CA THR A 113 -1.44 19.84 -5.71
C THR A 113 -2.70 20.27 -6.44
#